data_4c9b46937e6240e002b8b9cc3c66e19f
#
_entry.id   4c9b46937e6240e002b8b9cc3c66e19f
#
_cell.length_a   1.000
_cell.length_b   1.000
_cell.length_c   1.000
_cell.angle_alpha   90.00
_cell.angle_beta   90.00
_cell.angle_gamma   90.00
#
_symmetry.space_group_name_H-M   'P 1'
#
loop_
_entity.id
_entity.type
_entity.pdbx_description
1 polymer ?
#
loop_
_entity_poly.entity_id
_entity_poly.type
_entity_poly.pdbx_seq_one_letter_code
_entity_poly.pdbx_strand_id
1 'polypeptide(L)'
;MPQRMPPSSRHPRHPRGTHRQGGIALFVVLVFVMLSMLLALWASRTSLFNEMVVGNDADYQRATEAAQALLQDAELDIRGERADGGMCTGTAPVCRQGSVATMPVEAKDVANLLADLETVSTGPRCKNGLCLKRTGNQDFWNESDANTGLAAMQAVGTRYGTYTGAKVGDDDAPANPILRNTAAGQGGWYWIEVLPYTPDAANASLIAGGNANYLAVNVQPNVIYRVTAMAQGRKDSTRVVLQQTYVRHRLKD
;
A
#
# COMPACT_ATOMS: atom_id res chain seq x y z
N MET A 1 -105.33 -48.80 -1.68
CA MET A 1 -105.11 -47.55 -0.94
C MET A 1 -103.85 -46.96 -1.45
N PRO A 2 -103.85 -45.85 -2.18
CA PRO A 2 -102.64 -45.19 -2.67
C PRO A 2 -102.14 -44.13 -1.67
N GLN A 3 -100.85 -44.24 -1.28
CA GLN A 3 -100.23 -43.26 -0.43
C GLN A 3 -99.83 -42.02 -1.25
N ARG A 4 -100.29 -40.85 -0.78
CA ARG A 4 -99.92 -39.54 -1.33
C ARG A 4 -98.54 -39.12 -0.82
N MET A 5 -97.64 -38.84 -1.76
CA MET A 5 -96.30 -38.20 -1.46
C MET A 5 -96.54 -36.67 -1.14
N PRO A 6 -95.81 -36.09 -0.18
CA PRO A 6 -95.87 -34.68 0.10
C PRO A 6 -95.05 -33.85 -0.93
N PRO A 7 -95.39 -32.58 -1.15
CA PRO A 7 -94.71 -31.74 -2.13
C PRO A 7 -93.32 -31.29 -1.65
N SER A 8 -92.32 -31.35 -2.56
CA SER A 8 -90.93 -30.90 -2.32
C SER A 8 -90.90 -29.37 -2.15
N SER A 9 -90.39 -28.93 -1.04
CA SER A 9 -90.12 -27.50 -0.76
C SER A 9 -88.96 -26.98 -1.62
N ARG A 10 -89.28 -26.04 -2.54
CA ARG A 10 -88.23 -25.31 -3.29
C ARG A 10 -87.67 -24.25 -2.37
N HIS A 11 -86.38 -24.40 -2.01
CA HIS A 11 -85.60 -23.33 -1.36
C HIS A 11 -85.33 -22.18 -2.34
N PRO A 12 -85.53 -20.92 -1.92
CA PRO A 12 -85.20 -19.77 -2.75
C PRO A 12 -83.74 -19.62 -2.87
N ARG A 13 -83.15 -19.64 -4.10
CA ARG A 13 -81.79 -19.29 -4.40
C ARG A 13 -81.65 -17.79 -4.18
N HIS A 14 -80.87 -17.42 -3.15
CA HIS A 14 -80.42 -16.06 -2.97
C HIS A 14 -79.50 -15.66 -4.15
N PRO A 15 -79.75 -14.51 -4.80
CA PRO A 15 -78.83 -14.01 -5.80
C PRO A 15 -77.54 -13.61 -5.10
N ARG A 16 -76.42 -14.27 -5.45
CA ARG A 16 -75.04 -13.80 -5.07
C ARG A 16 -74.83 -12.47 -5.77
N GLY A 17 -74.95 -11.40 -5.02
CA GLY A 17 -74.52 -10.08 -5.47
C GLY A 17 -73.05 -10.11 -5.85
N THR A 18 -72.76 -10.02 -7.12
CA THR A 18 -71.39 -9.76 -7.63
C THR A 18 -71.01 -8.32 -7.24
N HIS A 19 -70.33 -8.17 -6.12
CA HIS A 19 -69.70 -6.90 -5.82
C HIS A 19 -68.72 -6.60 -6.95
N ARG A 20 -69.04 -5.62 -7.79
CA ARG A 20 -68.17 -5.00 -8.76
C ARG A 20 -67.05 -4.32 -7.97
N GLN A 21 -65.93 -5.03 -7.72
CA GLN A 21 -64.66 -4.43 -7.27
C GLN A 21 -64.02 -3.74 -8.48
N GLY A 22 -64.58 -2.63 -8.89
CA GLY A 22 -64.01 -1.83 -9.97
C GLY A 22 -63.10 -0.75 -9.42
N GLY A 23 -61.87 -0.69 -9.86
CA GLY A 23 -60.97 0.46 -9.70
C GLY A 23 -59.88 0.36 -8.63
N ILE A 24 -60.14 -0.25 -7.47
CA ILE A 24 -59.14 -0.31 -6.37
C ILE A 24 -58.03 -1.31 -6.70
N ALA A 25 -58.34 -2.43 -7.35
CA ALA A 25 -57.38 -3.45 -7.68
C ALA A 25 -56.24 -2.93 -8.62
N LEU A 26 -56.62 -2.10 -9.63
CA LEU A 26 -55.66 -1.49 -10.54
C LEU A 26 -54.74 -0.52 -9.80
N PHE A 27 -55.29 0.30 -8.91
CA PHE A 27 -54.50 1.24 -8.11
C PHE A 27 -53.48 0.51 -7.20
N VAL A 28 -53.94 -0.54 -6.52
CA VAL A 28 -53.09 -1.37 -5.65
C VAL A 28 -51.94 -2.01 -6.46
N VAL A 29 -52.24 -2.59 -7.62
CA VAL A 29 -51.21 -3.17 -8.50
C VAL A 29 -50.20 -2.11 -8.95
N LEU A 30 -50.66 -0.90 -9.31
CA LEU A 30 -49.80 0.18 -9.75
C LEU A 30 -48.87 0.65 -8.63
N VAL A 31 -49.40 0.76 -7.39
CA VAL A 31 -48.58 1.10 -6.20
C VAL A 31 -47.54 0.01 -5.93
N PHE A 32 -47.90 -1.28 -6.00
CA PHE A 32 -46.95 -2.38 -5.82
C PHE A 32 -45.87 -2.39 -6.89
N VAL A 33 -46.21 -2.14 -8.14
CA VAL A 33 -45.21 -2.03 -9.23
C VAL A 33 -44.25 -0.87 -8.98
N MET A 34 -44.76 0.32 -8.60
CA MET A 34 -43.92 1.46 -8.29
C MET A 34 -42.99 1.20 -7.09
N LEU A 35 -43.51 0.60 -6.02
CA LEU A 35 -42.71 0.22 -4.86
C LEU A 35 -41.62 -0.81 -5.22
N SER A 36 -41.97 -1.82 -6.03
CA SER A 36 -41.03 -2.82 -6.51
C SER A 36 -39.93 -2.19 -7.37
N MET A 37 -40.26 -1.25 -8.27
CA MET A 37 -39.28 -0.49 -9.04
C MET A 37 -38.35 0.33 -8.15
N LEU A 38 -38.88 1.03 -7.15
CA LEU A 38 -38.08 1.81 -6.22
C LEU A 38 -37.13 0.92 -5.42
N LEU A 39 -37.58 -0.23 -4.93
CA LEU A 39 -36.75 -1.20 -4.23
C LEU A 39 -35.66 -1.77 -5.13
N ALA A 40 -35.97 -2.10 -6.38
CA ALA A 40 -35.02 -2.59 -7.35
C ALA A 40 -33.92 -1.55 -7.68
N LEU A 41 -34.33 -0.29 -7.86
CA LEU A 41 -33.40 0.82 -8.09
C LEU A 41 -32.49 1.06 -6.87
N TRP A 42 -33.06 0.96 -5.69
CA TRP A 42 -32.28 1.14 -4.44
C TRP A 42 -31.29 0.00 -4.23
N ALA A 43 -31.70 -1.24 -4.44
CA ALA A 43 -30.84 -2.42 -4.37
C ALA A 43 -29.71 -2.36 -5.41
N SER A 44 -29.99 -1.93 -6.63
CA SER A 44 -28.99 -1.75 -7.69
C SER A 44 -27.93 -0.71 -7.31
N ARG A 45 -28.36 0.45 -6.78
CA ARG A 45 -27.42 1.48 -6.31
C ARG A 45 -26.53 0.98 -5.17
N THR A 46 -27.11 0.30 -4.19
CA THR A 46 -26.36 -0.26 -3.06
C THR A 46 -25.32 -1.26 -3.53
N SER A 47 -25.65 -2.11 -4.51
CA SER A 47 -24.69 -3.06 -5.10
C SER A 47 -23.50 -2.37 -5.77
N LEU A 48 -23.75 -1.34 -6.58
CA LEU A 48 -22.70 -0.56 -7.23
C LEU A 48 -21.78 0.15 -6.23
N PHE A 49 -22.34 0.73 -5.16
CA PHE A 49 -21.52 1.34 -4.10
C PHE A 49 -20.66 0.30 -3.38
N ASN A 50 -21.20 -0.85 -3.06
CA ASN A 50 -20.43 -1.92 -2.42
C ASN A 50 -19.28 -2.40 -3.32
N GLU A 51 -19.51 -2.56 -4.61
CA GLU A 51 -18.46 -2.94 -5.57
C GLU A 51 -17.34 -1.91 -5.65
N MET A 52 -17.68 -0.61 -5.67
CA MET A 52 -16.69 0.45 -5.65
C MET A 52 -15.86 0.47 -4.36
N VAL A 53 -16.51 0.28 -3.21
CA VAL A 53 -15.82 0.23 -1.90
C VAL A 53 -14.87 -0.96 -1.84
N VAL A 54 -15.36 -2.16 -2.18
CA VAL A 54 -14.52 -3.38 -2.20
C VAL A 54 -13.36 -3.25 -3.18
N GLY A 55 -13.62 -2.67 -4.36
CA GLY A 55 -12.58 -2.43 -5.37
C GLY A 55 -11.52 -1.42 -4.93
N ASN A 56 -11.88 -0.41 -4.13
CA ASN A 56 -10.93 0.54 -3.56
C ASN A 56 -10.11 -0.10 -2.44
N ASP A 57 -10.77 -0.86 -1.55
CA ASP A 57 -10.11 -1.56 -0.46
C ASP A 57 -9.10 -2.59 -0.97
N ALA A 58 -9.48 -3.37 -1.97
CA ALA A 58 -8.59 -4.35 -2.60
C ALA A 58 -7.36 -3.69 -3.27
N ASP A 59 -7.51 -2.52 -3.88
CA ASP A 59 -6.40 -1.79 -4.47
C ASP A 59 -5.47 -1.21 -3.40
N TYR A 60 -6.05 -0.67 -2.32
CA TYR A 60 -5.29 -0.18 -1.17
C TYR A 60 -4.50 -1.29 -0.47
N GLN A 61 -5.10 -2.45 -0.27
CA GLN A 61 -4.42 -3.62 0.31
C GLN A 61 -3.24 -4.07 -0.55
N ARG A 62 -3.43 -4.19 -1.88
CA ARG A 62 -2.33 -4.52 -2.79
C ARG A 62 -1.20 -3.50 -2.78
N ALA A 63 -1.53 -2.21 -2.68
CA ALA A 63 -0.54 -1.15 -2.57
C ALA A 63 0.20 -1.21 -1.22
N THR A 64 -0.48 -1.57 -0.15
CA THR A 64 0.12 -1.76 1.18
C THR A 64 1.10 -2.94 1.18
N GLU A 65 0.70 -4.07 0.61
CA GLU A 65 1.58 -5.24 0.46
C GLU A 65 2.81 -4.92 -0.41
N ALA A 66 2.62 -4.16 -1.50
CA ALA A 66 3.71 -3.71 -2.34
C ALA A 66 4.69 -2.79 -1.58
N ALA A 67 4.19 -1.85 -0.79
CA ALA A 67 5.01 -0.97 0.03
C ALA A 67 5.76 -1.73 1.13
N GLN A 68 5.14 -2.72 1.75
CA GLN A 68 5.80 -3.61 2.73
C GLN A 68 6.92 -4.44 2.08
N ALA A 69 6.66 -5.01 0.90
CA ALA A 69 7.69 -5.75 0.16
C ALA A 69 8.89 -4.85 -0.21
N LEU A 70 8.64 -3.59 -0.59
CA LEU A 70 9.70 -2.60 -0.84
C LEU A 70 10.51 -2.26 0.41
N LEU A 71 9.89 -2.19 1.59
CA LEU A 71 10.63 -2.00 2.84
C LEU A 71 11.54 -3.20 3.13
N GLN A 72 11.04 -4.43 2.95
CA GLN A 72 11.85 -5.64 3.12
C GLN A 72 13.00 -5.71 2.12
N ASP A 73 12.75 -5.34 0.87
CA ASP A 73 13.79 -5.28 -0.17
C ASP A 73 14.88 -4.25 0.18
N ALA A 74 14.48 -3.09 0.71
CA ALA A 74 15.41 -2.08 1.20
C ALA A 74 16.25 -2.55 2.41
N GLU A 75 15.68 -3.36 3.30
CA GLU A 75 16.44 -3.97 4.41
C GLU A 75 17.49 -4.95 3.90
N LEU A 76 17.15 -5.79 2.92
CA LEU A 76 18.12 -6.68 2.27
C LEU A 76 19.24 -5.88 1.61
N ASP A 77 18.87 -4.81 0.89
CA ASP A 77 19.83 -3.91 0.26
C ASP A 77 20.78 -3.27 1.30
N ILE A 78 20.26 -2.78 2.44
CA ILE A 78 21.08 -2.24 3.53
C ILE A 78 22.01 -3.30 4.13
N ARG A 79 21.56 -4.54 4.28
CA ARG A 79 22.39 -5.64 4.79
C ARG A 79 23.43 -6.12 3.78
N GLY A 80 23.25 -5.80 2.50
CA GLY A 80 24.06 -6.34 1.41
C GLY A 80 23.75 -7.81 1.16
N GLU A 81 22.47 -8.18 1.26
CA GLU A 81 21.95 -9.52 1.05
C GLU A 81 21.09 -9.56 -0.20
N ARG A 82 21.09 -10.72 -0.85
CA ARG A 82 20.21 -11.02 -1.97
C ARG A 82 18.94 -11.69 -1.48
N ALA A 83 17.89 -11.61 -2.28
CA ALA A 83 16.60 -12.24 -1.97
C ALA A 83 16.68 -13.79 -1.85
N ASP A 84 17.71 -14.41 -2.41
CA ASP A 84 17.98 -15.85 -2.27
C ASP A 84 18.73 -16.23 -0.98
N GLY A 85 19.00 -15.25 -0.09
CA GLY A 85 19.74 -15.42 1.15
C GLY A 85 21.26 -15.35 0.98
N GLY A 86 21.78 -15.18 -0.24
CA GLY A 86 23.20 -15.02 -0.49
C GLY A 86 23.69 -13.61 -0.17
N MET A 87 24.95 -13.50 0.26
CA MET A 87 25.60 -12.20 0.46
C MET A 87 25.94 -11.54 -0.88
N CYS A 88 25.87 -10.22 -0.93
CA CYS A 88 26.38 -9.41 -2.03
C CYS A 88 27.90 -9.35 -1.98
N THR A 89 28.56 -10.39 -2.50
CA THR A 89 30.02 -10.47 -2.59
C THR A 89 30.48 -10.40 -4.05
N GLY A 90 31.46 -9.54 -4.32
CA GLY A 90 32.16 -9.51 -5.61
C GLY A 90 31.32 -9.12 -6.81
N THR A 91 31.08 -10.03 -7.75
CA THR A 91 30.57 -9.76 -9.09
C THR A 91 29.10 -10.09 -9.31
N ALA A 92 28.29 -10.20 -8.25
CA ALA A 92 26.87 -10.51 -8.41
C ALA A 92 26.15 -9.35 -9.15
N PRO A 93 25.53 -9.60 -10.31
CA PRO A 93 25.05 -8.52 -11.21
C PRO A 93 23.88 -7.70 -10.63
N VAL A 94 23.26 -8.18 -9.58
CA VAL A 94 22.12 -7.53 -8.93
C VAL A 94 22.50 -6.70 -7.70
N CYS A 95 23.77 -6.78 -7.24
CA CYS A 95 24.21 -6.03 -6.07
C CYS A 95 24.72 -4.63 -6.45
N ARG A 96 24.82 -3.73 -5.48
CA ARG A 96 25.40 -2.40 -5.68
C ARG A 96 26.90 -2.53 -5.99
N GLN A 97 27.32 -2.12 -7.18
CA GLN A 97 28.69 -2.28 -7.68
C GLN A 97 29.12 -1.13 -8.59
N GLY A 98 30.43 -0.98 -8.74
CA GLY A 98 31.03 -0.02 -9.67
C GLY A 98 30.67 1.44 -9.33
N SER A 99 30.02 2.13 -10.24
CA SER A 99 29.59 3.54 -10.07
C SER A 99 28.30 3.71 -9.25
N VAL A 100 27.68 2.60 -8.82
CA VAL A 100 26.49 2.63 -7.99
C VAL A 100 26.91 2.94 -6.56
N ALA A 101 26.25 3.91 -5.92
CA ALA A 101 26.48 4.21 -4.51
C ALA A 101 26.27 2.95 -3.65
N THR A 102 27.27 2.61 -2.85
CA THR A 102 27.29 1.38 -2.03
C THR A 102 26.91 1.68 -0.58
N MET A 103 26.37 0.67 0.11
CA MET A 103 26.07 0.77 1.53
C MET A 103 27.37 0.83 2.35
N PRO A 104 27.46 1.78 3.30
CA PRO A 104 28.65 1.91 4.12
C PRO A 104 28.80 0.72 5.07
N VAL A 105 29.99 0.17 5.13
CA VAL A 105 30.38 -0.93 6.04
C VAL A 105 31.18 -0.44 7.21
N GLU A 106 32.01 0.58 7.00
CA GLU A 106 32.87 1.20 8.00
C GLU A 106 32.60 2.70 8.11
N ALA A 107 33.04 3.33 9.18
CA ALA A 107 32.84 4.77 9.41
C ALA A 107 33.42 5.65 8.29
N LYS A 108 34.53 5.27 7.69
CA LYS A 108 35.13 5.98 6.54
C LYS A 108 34.21 5.92 5.31
N ASP A 109 33.53 4.80 5.10
CA ASP A 109 32.62 4.63 3.96
C ASP A 109 31.38 5.53 4.09
N VAL A 110 30.93 5.78 5.34
CA VAL A 110 29.86 6.74 5.62
C VAL A 110 30.26 8.15 5.15
N ALA A 111 31.45 8.61 5.53
CA ALA A 111 31.94 9.92 5.15
C ALA A 111 32.09 10.05 3.62
N ASN A 112 32.60 9.03 2.96
CA ASN A 112 32.77 8.99 1.50
C ASN A 112 31.38 9.02 0.79
N LEU A 113 30.43 8.21 1.27
CA LEU A 113 29.07 8.21 0.71
C LEU A 113 28.38 9.55 0.88
N LEU A 114 28.46 10.17 2.06
CA LEU A 114 27.85 11.48 2.30
C LEU A 114 28.48 12.55 1.40
N ALA A 115 29.82 12.55 1.25
CA ALA A 115 30.51 13.47 0.35
C ALA A 115 30.10 13.26 -1.12
N ASP A 116 29.94 12.00 -1.58
CA ASP A 116 29.43 11.69 -2.93
C ASP A 116 27.99 12.20 -3.14
N LEU A 117 27.12 12.00 -2.16
CA LEU A 117 25.74 12.48 -2.22
C LEU A 117 25.65 14.03 -2.16
N GLU A 118 26.57 14.71 -1.48
CA GLU A 118 26.67 16.17 -1.45
C GLU A 118 27.05 16.77 -2.81
N THR A 119 27.73 16.01 -3.67
CA THR A 119 28.02 16.46 -5.03
C THR A 119 26.78 16.62 -5.92
N VAL A 120 25.68 15.98 -5.53
CA VAL A 120 24.38 16.17 -6.21
C VAL A 120 23.79 17.51 -5.83
N SER A 121 24.13 18.54 -6.59
CA SER A 121 23.82 19.94 -6.28
C SER A 121 22.39 20.36 -6.63
N THR A 122 21.70 19.60 -7.48
CA THR A 122 20.34 19.91 -7.97
C THR A 122 19.38 18.76 -7.73
N GLY A 123 18.16 19.10 -7.33
CA GLY A 123 17.11 18.12 -7.08
C GLY A 123 17.25 17.39 -5.75
N PRO A 124 16.67 16.20 -5.63
CA PRO A 124 16.85 15.36 -4.45
C PRO A 124 18.30 14.99 -4.32
N ARG A 125 18.91 15.20 -3.15
CA ARG A 125 20.29 14.77 -2.88
C ARG A 125 20.35 13.26 -2.67
N CYS A 126 20.02 12.54 -3.75
CA CYS A 126 19.93 11.09 -3.80
C CYS A 126 20.65 10.54 -5.03
N LYS A 127 21.26 9.38 -4.87
CA LYS A 127 21.90 8.61 -5.93
C LYS A 127 21.55 7.14 -5.75
N ASN A 128 20.93 6.56 -6.76
CA ASN A 128 20.54 5.13 -6.73
C ASN A 128 19.69 4.74 -5.49
N GLY A 129 18.76 5.58 -5.09
CA GLY A 129 17.91 5.36 -3.92
C GLY A 129 18.56 5.65 -2.57
N LEU A 130 19.87 5.92 -2.50
CA LEU A 130 20.54 6.42 -1.30
C LEU A 130 20.47 7.93 -1.26
N CYS A 131 20.06 8.49 -0.12
CA CYS A 131 19.80 9.90 0.04
C CYS A 131 20.51 10.48 1.26
N LEU A 132 20.90 11.75 1.17
CA LEU A 132 21.17 12.55 2.35
C LEU A 132 19.86 12.81 3.11
N LYS A 133 19.99 13.14 4.38
CA LYS A 133 18.87 13.63 5.18
C LYS A 133 18.14 14.73 4.42
N ARG A 134 16.83 14.52 4.19
CA ARG A 134 16.00 15.51 3.52
C ARG A 134 15.88 16.78 4.38
N THR A 135 16.10 17.92 3.77
CA THR A 135 15.86 19.23 4.37
C THR A 135 14.49 19.73 3.90
N GLY A 136 13.68 20.28 4.80
CA GLY A 136 12.30 20.72 4.49
C GLY A 136 11.27 19.62 4.80
N ASN A 137 10.14 19.67 4.08
CA ASN A 137 9.03 18.75 4.29
C ASN A 137 9.45 17.32 3.98
N GLN A 138 9.11 16.44 4.90
CA GLN A 138 9.48 15.01 4.74
C GLN A 138 8.55 14.28 3.79
N ASP A 139 7.33 14.77 3.63
CA ASP A 139 6.25 14.18 2.84
C ASP A 139 6.31 14.60 1.35
N PHE A 140 7.46 14.40 0.71
CA PHE A 140 7.69 14.72 -0.71
C PHE A 140 6.65 14.11 -1.66
N TRP A 141 5.96 13.09 -1.23
CA TRP A 141 4.89 12.46 -2.02
C TRP A 141 3.64 13.33 -2.16
N ASN A 142 3.52 14.38 -1.36
CA ASN A 142 2.48 15.40 -1.45
C ASN A 142 2.98 16.69 -2.13
N GLU A 143 4.24 16.75 -2.51
CA GLU A 143 4.85 17.92 -3.15
C GLU A 143 4.85 17.77 -4.68
N SER A 144 4.49 18.84 -5.37
CA SER A 144 4.52 18.94 -6.84
C SER A 144 5.74 19.69 -7.38
N ASP A 145 6.68 20.11 -6.52
CA ASP A 145 7.89 20.78 -6.96
C ASP A 145 8.71 19.92 -7.92
N ALA A 146 9.11 20.51 -9.04
CA ALA A 146 9.80 19.79 -10.11
C ALA A 146 11.17 19.24 -9.71
N ASN A 147 11.84 19.86 -8.72
CA ASN A 147 13.20 19.52 -8.32
C ASN A 147 13.23 18.63 -7.05
N THR A 148 12.24 18.75 -6.17
CA THR A 148 12.27 18.10 -4.85
C THR A 148 11.02 17.26 -4.56
N GLY A 149 9.99 17.41 -5.36
CA GLY A 149 8.71 16.73 -5.18
C GLY A 149 8.72 15.29 -5.70
N LEU A 150 7.53 14.73 -5.78
CA LEU A 150 7.32 13.31 -6.08
C LEU A 150 8.01 12.84 -7.36
N ALA A 151 7.86 13.58 -8.46
CA ALA A 151 8.42 13.16 -9.76
C ALA A 151 9.96 13.10 -9.72
N ALA A 152 10.60 14.10 -9.09
CA ALA A 152 12.04 14.12 -8.91
C ALA A 152 12.53 12.98 -8.01
N MET A 153 11.80 12.70 -6.94
CA MET A 153 12.11 11.57 -6.05
C MET A 153 11.94 10.22 -6.75
N GLN A 154 10.90 10.02 -7.56
CA GLN A 154 10.72 8.80 -8.34
C GLN A 154 11.86 8.54 -9.33
N ALA A 155 12.43 9.59 -9.91
CA ALA A 155 13.54 9.48 -10.86
C ALA A 155 14.83 8.92 -10.21
N VAL A 156 15.03 9.15 -8.91
CA VAL A 156 16.20 8.70 -8.15
C VAL A 156 15.92 7.54 -7.21
N GLY A 157 14.66 7.13 -7.09
CA GLY A 157 14.22 6.02 -6.24
C GLY A 157 14.62 4.66 -6.79
N THR A 158 14.75 3.69 -5.90
CA THR A 158 15.04 2.30 -6.26
C THR A 158 13.76 1.52 -6.45
N ARG A 159 13.71 0.71 -7.50
CA ARG A 159 12.62 -0.24 -7.77
C ARG A 159 12.88 -1.56 -7.04
N TYR A 160 11.80 -2.30 -6.79
CA TYR A 160 11.85 -3.62 -6.17
C TYR A 160 12.81 -4.56 -6.89
N GLY A 161 13.65 -5.24 -6.14
CA GLY A 161 14.61 -6.24 -6.63
C GLY A 161 15.82 -5.68 -7.36
N THR A 162 15.97 -4.36 -7.51
CA THR A 162 17.07 -3.75 -8.27
C THR A 162 18.45 -4.14 -7.72
N TYR A 163 18.61 -4.17 -6.40
CA TYR A 163 19.89 -4.44 -5.75
C TYR A 163 19.91 -5.74 -4.93
N THR A 164 18.80 -6.46 -4.90
CA THR A 164 18.67 -7.72 -4.15
C THR A 164 18.38 -8.93 -5.06
N GLY A 165 17.97 -8.66 -6.30
CA GLY A 165 17.52 -9.70 -7.23
C GLY A 165 16.19 -10.33 -6.83
N ALA A 166 15.42 -9.68 -5.94
CA ALA A 166 14.06 -10.09 -5.63
C ALA A 166 13.20 -10.06 -6.88
N LYS A 167 12.50 -11.16 -7.15
CA LYS A 167 11.66 -11.29 -8.33
C LYS A 167 10.22 -10.90 -8.01
N VAL A 168 9.58 -10.23 -8.94
CA VAL A 168 8.15 -9.90 -8.87
C VAL A 168 7.34 -11.10 -9.37
N GLY A 169 7.44 -12.25 -8.69
CA GLY A 169 6.78 -13.49 -9.08
C GLY A 169 7.22 -14.03 -10.44
N ASP A 170 6.72 -15.19 -10.76
CA ASP A 170 6.81 -15.83 -12.08
C ASP A 170 5.41 -16.19 -12.58
N ASP A 171 5.30 -16.96 -13.64
CA ASP A 171 4.02 -17.36 -14.22
C ASP A 171 3.22 -18.28 -13.29
N ASP A 172 3.89 -19.00 -12.37
CA ASP A 172 3.27 -19.93 -11.43
C ASP A 172 2.87 -19.26 -10.10
N ALA A 173 3.49 -18.13 -9.75
CA ALA A 173 3.19 -17.37 -8.55
C ALA A 173 2.68 -15.98 -8.91
N PRO A 174 1.39 -15.67 -8.67
CA PRO A 174 0.82 -14.38 -9.02
C PRO A 174 1.56 -13.26 -8.28
N ALA A 175 2.29 -12.46 -9.04
CA ALA A 175 3.01 -11.32 -8.53
C ALA A 175 2.07 -10.20 -8.14
N ASN A 176 2.50 -9.37 -7.19
CA ASN A 176 1.83 -8.11 -6.95
C ASN A 176 1.89 -7.25 -8.24
N PRO A 177 0.75 -6.94 -8.88
CA PRO A 177 0.72 -6.26 -10.17
C PRO A 177 1.28 -4.84 -10.11
N ILE A 178 1.33 -4.23 -8.92
CA ILE A 178 1.91 -2.90 -8.69
C ILE A 178 3.42 -2.97 -8.83
N LEU A 179 4.09 -3.92 -8.17
CA LEU A 179 5.56 -4.05 -8.27
C LEU A 179 6.04 -4.42 -9.68
N ARG A 180 5.20 -5.12 -10.45
CA ARG A 180 5.49 -5.47 -11.85
C ARG A 180 5.40 -4.26 -12.79
N ASN A 181 4.65 -3.23 -12.43
CA ASN A 181 4.45 -2.06 -13.28
C ASN A 181 5.63 -1.10 -13.18
N THR A 182 6.39 -0.97 -14.29
CA THR A 182 7.57 -0.09 -14.39
C THR A 182 7.30 1.18 -15.18
N ALA A 183 6.06 1.42 -15.61
CA ALA A 183 5.70 2.63 -16.34
C ALA A 183 5.98 3.90 -15.49
N ALA A 184 6.18 5.02 -16.14
CA ALA A 184 6.46 6.28 -15.48
C ALA A 184 5.32 6.65 -14.50
N GLY A 185 5.66 7.00 -13.28
CA GLY A 185 4.69 7.34 -12.24
C GLY A 185 3.93 6.14 -11.66
N GLN A 186 4.11 4.93 -12.16
CA GLN A 186 3.43 3.72 -11.73
C GLN A 186 4.38 2.74 -11.04
N GLY A 187 3.82 1.85 -10.22
CA GLY A 187 4.59 0.84 -9.50
C GLY A 187 5.01 1.26 -8.11
N GLY A 188 6.20 0.88 -7.71
CA GLY A 188 6.70 1.19 -6.38
C GLY A 188 8.18 1.56 -6.35
N TRP A 189 8.57 2.30 -5.33
CA TRP A 189 9.93 2.77 -5.10
C TRP A 189 10.26 2.73 -3.62
N TYR A 190 11.55 2.64 -3.32
CA TYR A 190 12.07 2.93 -1.99
C TYR A 190 13.25 3.90 -2.04
N TRP A 191 13.45 4.61 -0.95
CA TRP A 191 14.55 5.53 -0.69
C TRP A 191 15.11 5.25 0.68
N ILE A 192 16.43 5.31 0.80
CA ILE A 192 17.17 5.06 2.03
C ILE A 192 17.95 6.32 2.39
N GLU A 193 17.48 7.03 3.40
CA GLU A 193 18.22 8.17 3.94
C GLU A 193 19.28 7.69 4.93
N VAL A 194 20.49 8.12 4.72
CA VAL A 194 21.67 7.78 5.53
C VAL A 194 21.81 8.84 6.61
N LEU A 195 21.59 8.48 7.86
CA LEU A 195 21.57 9.38 9.02
C LEU A 195 22.72 9.01 9.97
N PRO A 196 23.90 9.63 9.82
CA PRO A 196 24.98 9.44 10.76
C PRO A 196 24.59 10.03 12.12
N TYR A 197 24.98 9.38 13.20
CA TYR A 197 24.80 9.91 14.54
C TYR A 197 26.11 9.81 15.33
N THR A 198 26.31 10.77 16.23
CA THR A 198 27.38 10.70 17.21
C THR A 198 26.84 10.08 18.50
N PRO A 199 27.44 8.99 18.99
CA PRO A 199 27.06 8.42 20.28
C PRO A 199 27.59 9.33 21.41
N ASP A 200 26.98 10.49 21.56
CA ASP A 200 27.38 11.45 22.58
C ASP A 200 26.62 11.15 23.89
N ALA A 201 27.34 11.14 25.02
CA ALA A 201 26.74 10.92 26.33
C ALA A 201 25.63 11.92 26.66
N ALA A 202 25.64 13.11 26.04
CA ALA A 202 24.61 14.12 26.15
C ALA A 202 23.27 13.73 25.47
N ASN A 203 23.32 12.95 24.38
CA ASN A 203 22.11 12.48 23.67
C ASN A 203 21.49 11.24 24.33
N ALA A 204 22.25 10.54 25.12
CA ALA A 204 21.78 9.42 25.92
C ALA A 204 20.79 9.85 27.01
N SER A 205 20.80 11.12 27.43
CA SER A 205 19.85 11.66 28.42
C SER A 205 18.47 11.96 27.83
N LEU A 206 18.28 11.90 26.51
CA LEU A 206 16.99 12.07 25.84
C LEU A 206 16.08 10.83 25.92
N ILE A 207 16.64 9.68 26.33
CA ILE A 207 15.83 8.51 26.69
C ILE A 207 15.42 8.70 28.16
N ALA A 208 14.15 9.00 28.38
CA ALA A 208 13.58 9.34 29.66
C ALA A 208 14.00 8.38 30.77
N GLY A 209 14.62 8.89 31.84
CA GLY A 209 14.74 8.16 33.10
C GLY A 209 16.08 8.02 33.76
N GLY A 210 17.06 8.89 33.49
CA GLY A 210 18.19 9.06 34.44
C GLY A 210 19.45 8.26 34.20
N ASN A 211 20.32 8.40 35.04
CA ASN A 211 21.74 8.26 35.24
C ASN A 211 22.47 6.97 34.83
N ALA A 212 21.84 6.01 34.15
CA ALA A 212 22.52 4.81 33.67
C ALA A 212 21.97 4.35 32.33
N ASN A 213 22.52 4.88 31.25
CA ASN A 213 22.14 4.46 29.93
C ASN A 213 22.84 3.17 29.53
N TYR A 214 22.24 2.07 29.91
CA TYR A 214 22.59 0.74 29.37
C TYR A 214 22.08 0.49 27.95
N LEU A 215 21.42 1.49 27.37
CA LEU A 215 20.83 1.43 26.04
C LEU A 215 21.57 2.33 25.02
N ALA A 216 22.86 2.59 25.22
CA ALA A 216 23.67 3.17 24.16
C ALA A 216 23.59 2.23 22.96
N VAL A 217 22.99 2.69 21.87
CA VAL A 217 22.93 1.95 20.61
C VAL A 217 24.38 1.88 20.07
N ASN A 218 25.10 0.84 20.43
CA ASN A 218 26.45 0.55 19.92
C ASN A 218 26.32 -0.06 18.51
N VAL A 219 26.05 0.78 17.54
CA VAL A 219 25.96 0.38 16.15
C VAL A 219 27.24 0.82 15.43
N GLN A 220 27.87 -0.08 14.72
CA GLN A 220 29.01 0.23 13.86
C GLN A 220 28.69 -0.18 12.42
N PRO A 221 28.82 0.76 11.46
CA PRO A 221 29.09 2.20 11.63
C PRO A 221 27.93 2.93 12.32
N ASN A 222 28.22 4.08 12.94
CA ASN A 222 27.22 4.90 13.64
C ASN A 222 26.25 5.56 12.64
N VAL A 223 25.42 4.74 12.03
CA VAL A 223 24.43 5.15 11.02
C VAL A 223 23.08 4.51 11.32
N ILE A 224 22.08 5.33 11.23
CA ILE A 224 20.68 4.90 11.22
C ILE A 224 20.14 5.16 9.82
N TYR A 225 19.34 4.27 9.31
CA TYR A 225 18.71 4.40 8.02
C TYR A 225 17.23 4.72 8.22
N ARG A 226 16.73 5.75 7.53
CA ARG A 226 15.29 5.96 7.38
C ARG A 226 14.88 5.48 5.99
N VAL A 227 14.12 4.43 5.95
CA VAL A 227 13.60 3.87 4.70
C VAL A 227 12.20 4.39 4.47
N THR A 228 11.98 4.97 3.30
CA THR A 228 10.65 5.34 2.81
C THR A 228 10.31 4.45 1.63
N ALA A 229 9.22 3.74 1.68
CA ALA A 229 8.68 2.96 0.57
C ALA A 229 7.35 3.55 0.12
N MET A 230 7.16 3.64 -1.18
CA MET A 230 5.92 4.12 -1.78
C MET A 230 5.46 3.19 -2.88
N ALA A 231 4.17 2.86 -2.87
CA ALA A 231 3.50 2.11 -3.92
C ALA A 231 2.32 2.90 -4.46
N GLN A 232 2.28 3.05 -5.78
CA GLN A 232 1.14 3.62 -6.50
C GLN A 232 0.19 2.49 -6.86
N GLY A 233 -1.05 2.56 -6.36
CA GLY A 233 -2.09 1.61 -6.69
C GLY A 233 -2.43 1.58 -8.17
N ARG A 234 -3.29 0.68 -8.58
CA ARG A 234 -3.79 0.61 -9.95
C ARG A 234 -4.74 1.76 -10.27
N LYS A 235 -5.36 2.34 -9.25
CA LYS A 235 -6.14 3.57 -9.35
C LYS A 235 -5.23 4.75 -9.05
N ASP A 236 -5.35 5.81 -9.83
CA ASP A 236 -4.51 7.01 -9.68
C ASP A 236 -4.65 7.68 -8.30
N SER A 237 -5.81 7.50 -7.66
CA SER A 237 -6.09 8.00 -6.32
C SER A 237 -5.48 7.16 -5.20
N THR A 238 -5.01 5.94 -5.48
CA THR A 238 -4.47 5.03 -4.48
C THR A 238 -2.96 5.17 -4.39
N ARG A 239 -2.47 5.65 -3.27
CA ARG A 239 -1.04 5.72 -2.95
C ARG A 239 -0.83 5.31 -1.51
N VAL A 240 0.12 4.42 -1.28
CA VAL A 240 0.54 4.00 0.05
C VAL A 240 2.00 4.36 0.24
N VAL A 241 2.29 5.03 1.36
CA VAL A 241 3.65 5.38 1.77
C VAL A 241 3.88 4.80 3.16
N LEU A 242 4.95 4.05 3.32
CA LEU A 242 5.40 3.50 4.59
C LEU A 242 6.80 4.02 4.89
N GLN A 243 7.06 4.31 6.14
CA GLN A 243 8.40 4.68 6.63
C GLN A 243 8.79 3.81 7.79
N GLN A 244 10.06 3.44 7.83
CA GLN A 244 10.65 2.76 8.97
C GLN A 244 12.06 3.28 9.25
N THR A 245 12.48 3.13 10.48
CA THR A 245 13.86 3.34 10.89
C THR A 245 14.54 1.98 11.01
N TYR A 246 15.67 1.82 10.34
CA TYR A 246 16.44 0.58 10.33
C TYR A 246 17.86 0.82 10.80
N VAL A 247 18.39 -0.14 11.56
CA VAL A 247 19.75 -0.13 12.04
C VAL A 247 20.42 -1.45 11.66
N ARG A 248 21.55 -1.36 10.95
CA ARG A 248 22.32 -2.56 10.61
C ARG A 248 23.08 -3.04 11.84
N HIS A 249 22.69 -4.17 12.40
CA HIS A 249 23.46 -4.85 13.41
C HIS A 249 24.58 -5.65 12.76
N ARG A 250 25.83 -5.37 13.13
CA ARG A 250 26.93 -6.28 12.87
C ARG A 250 27.04 -7.20 14.08
N LEU A 251 26.80 -8.49 13.89
CA LEU A 251 27.19 -9.47 14.89
C LEU A 251 28.75 -9.37 14.99
N LYS A 252 29.22 -9.06 16.17
CA LYS A 252 30.64 -9.08 16.46
C LYS A 252 30.97 -10.52 16.78
N ASP A 253 31.61 -11.21 15.83
CA ASP A 253 32.26 -12.51 16.07
C ASP A 253 33.40 -12.39 17.08
#